data_bc2fef5445f38c8f46c09e25fe65f27a
#
_entry.id   bc2fef5445f38c8f46c09e25fe65f27a
#
_cell.length_a   1.000
_cell.length_b   1.000
_cell.length_c   1.000
_cell.angle_alpha   90.00
_cell.angle_beta   90.00
_cell.angle_gamma   90.00
#
_symmetry.space_group_name_H-M   'P 1'
#
loop_
_entity.id
_entity.type
_entity.pdbx_description
1 polymer ?
#
loop_
_entity_poly.entity_id
_entity_poly.type
_entity_poly.pdbx_seq_one_letter_code
_entity_poly.pdbx_strand_id
1 'polypeptide(L)'
;MRKQLLNFAVVGGGPTGIEFSAELHDIIAEDMSKLYPELIQHFKITVYDVADKVLSMFDDKLSKFAMDKFSRQGIDIRTSHHVEELRKGVPAEVEKTGDVKDPDSCYTLKLKDGAEVGVGMCVWSTGLMTNPFVEKALGGSIAHSQHGILFGAETDTQTAEEWQVKRDPKSGSIITDDRLRIRLTPADDSKDGKAALENVFALGDCAVMENSMYPATAQVASQKATWLAKRLNKGDLDTNGFSYRDLGVMAYVGNWNAIMQSGGGNISGRVAWLVWRGAYLAKSVSWRNRILIPIYW
;
A
#
# COMPACT_ATOMS: atom_id res chain seq x y z
N MET A 1 -18.63 -23.45 13.40
CA MET A 1 -17.66 -22.71 14.19
C MET A 1 -16.20 -22.86 13.68
N ARG A 2 -15.56 -24.06 13.72
CA ARG A 2 -14.15 -24.22 13.24
C ARG A 2 -13.92 -23.74 11.83
N LYS A 3 -14.86 -23.98 10.91
CA LYS A 3 -14.75 -23.54 9.51
C LYS A 3 -14.79 -22.03 9.36
N GLN A 4 -15.48 -21.29 10.21
CA GLN A 4 -15.48 -19.83 10.20
C GLN A 4 -14.21 -19.26 10.82
N LEU A 5 -13.77 -19.81 11.96
CA LEU A 5 -12.56 -19.33 12.66
C LEU A 5 -11.28 -19.56 11.86
N LEU A 6 -11.21 -20.65 11.08
CA LEU A 6 -10.04 -20.99 10.28
C LEU A 6 -10.19 -20.60 8.79
N ASN A 7 -11.20 -19.77 8.48
CA ASN A 7 -11.36 -19.12 7.19
C ASN A 7 -10.77 -17.72 7.25
N PHE A 8 -9.75 -17.45 6.48
CA PHE A 8 -9.02 -16.19 6.45
C PHE A 8 -9.30 -15.46 5.16
N ALA A 9 -9.72 -14.21 5.26
CA ALA A 9 -9.98 -13.35 4.13
C ALA A 9 -8.89 -12.28 4.00
N VAL A 10 -8.44 -12.06 2.78
CA VAL A 10 -7.57 -10.96 2.42
C VAL A 10 -8.31 -10.09 1.40
N VAL A 11 -8.52 -8.82 1.72
CA VAL A 11 -9.19 -7.86 0.84
C VAL A 11 -8.15 -6.99 0.17
N GLY A 12 -7.99 -7.17 -1.14
CA GLY A 12 -6.98 -6.53 -1.96
C GLY A 12 -5.97 -7.51 -2.56
N GLY A 13 -5.99 -7.67 -3.89
CA GLY A 13 -5.10 -8.50 -4.70
C GLY A 13 -3.86 -7.75 -5.20
N GLY A 14 -3.50 -6.65 -4.58
CA GLY A 14 -2.22 -5.96 -4.80
C GLY A 14 -1.03 -6.71 -4.19
N PRO A 15 0.21 -6.23 -4.36
CA PRO A 15 1.41 -6.91 -3.84
C PRO A 15 1.31 -7.25 -2.36
N THR A 16 0.85 -6.34 -1.52
CA THR A 16 0.72 -6.56 -0.07
C THR A 16 -0.21 -7.73 0.28
N GLY A 17 -1.41 -7.77 -0.31
CA GLY A 17 -2.37 -8.85 -0.05
C GLY A 17 -1.91 -10.19 -0.59
N ILE A 18 -1.26 -10.19 -1.75
CA ILE A 18 -0.70 -11.40 -2.36
C ILE A 18 0.48 -11.94 -1.53
N GLU A 19 1.44 -11.10 -1.16
CA GLU A 19 2.59 -11.50 -0.33
C GLU A 19 2.12 -12.00 1.04
N PHE A 20 1.19 -11.29 1.70
CA PHE A 20 0.62 -11.74 2.97
C PHE A 20 -0.07 -13.12 2.85
N SER A 21 -0.86 -13.33 1.79
CA SER A 21 -1.54 -14.62 1.57
C SER A 21 -0.55 -15.76 1.34
N ALA A 22 0.55 -15.47 0.64
CA ALA A 22 1.62 -16.43 0.38
C ALA A 22 2.34 -16.83 1.68
N GLU A 23 2.77 -15.85 2.48
CA GLU A 23 3.44 -16.08 3.75
C GLU A 23 2.52 -16.81 4.75
N LEU A 24 1.25 -16.41 4.83
CA LEU A 24 0.28 -17.09 5.68
C LEU A 24 0.09 -18.55 5.28
N HIS A 25 0.01 -18.83 3.97
CA HIS A 25 -0.06 -20.20 3.47
C HIS A 25 1.19 -21.00 3.85
N ASP A 26 2.37 -20.43 3.68
CA ASP A 26 3.62 -21.11 3.99
C ASP A 26 3.72 -21.45 5.48
N ILE A 27 3.34 -20.54 6.39
CA ILE A 27 3.23 -20.81 7.84
C ILE A 27 2.24 -21.96 8.12
N ILE A 28 1.08 -21.97 7.46
CA ILE A 28 0.09 -23.04 7.64
C ILE A 28 0.64 -24.38 7.14
N ALA A 29 1.26 -24.39 5.96
CA ALA A 29 1.76 -25.61 5.33
C ALA A 29 3.01 -26.17 6.02
N GLU A 30 3.92 -25.34 6.49
CA GLU A 30 5.20 -25.77 7.04
C GLU A 30 5.17 -25.99 8.55
N ASP A 31 4.50 -25.12 9.31
CA ASP A 31 4.51 -25.14 10.78
C ASP A 31 3.20 -25.66 11.36
N MET A 32 2.06 -25.06 10.98
CA MET A 32 0.78 -25.43 11.57
C MET A 32 0.38 -26.85 11.22
N SER A 33 0.77 -27.38 10.06
CA SER A 33 0.53 -28.77 9.67
C SER A 33 1.19 -29.78 10.63
N LYS A 34 2.32 -29.44 11.23
CA LYS A 34 3.01 -30.27 12.21
C LYS A 34 2.44 -30.12 13.61
N LEU A 35 2.07 -28.88 13.99
CA LEU A 35 1.60 -28.56 15.33
C LEU A 35 0.12 -28.94 15.54
N TYR A 36 -0.71 -28.77 14.49
CA TYR A 36 -2.16 -28.96 14.54
C TYR A 36 -2.70 -29.74 13.33
N PRO A 37 -2.24 -30.98 13.08
CA PRO A 37 -2.56 -31.72 11.85
C PRO A 37 -4.07 -31.94 11.65
N GLU A 38 -4.84 -32.08 12.74
CA GLU A 38 -6.29 -32.27 12.67
C GLU A 38 -7.07 -31.01 12.20
N LEU A 39 -6.47 -29.83 12.32
CA LEU A 39 -7.10 -28.58 11.95
C LEU A 39 -6.83 -28.17 10.51
N ILE A 40 -5.81 -28.71 9.87
CA ILE A 40 -5.36 -28.28 8.53
C ILE A 40 -6.47 -28.34 7.49
N GLN A 41 -7.32 -29.35 7.52
CA GLN A 41 -8.45 -29.50 6.61
C GLN A 41 -9.50 -28.37 6.71
N HIS A 42 -9.45 -27.55 7.76
CA HIS A 42 -10.39 -26.45 8.00
C HIS A 42 -9.83 -25.10 7.61
N PHE A 43 -8.51 -24.99 7.42
CA PHE A 43 -7.90 -23.74 6.98
C PHE A 43 -8.31 -23.42 5.55
N LYS A 44 -8.71 -22.18 5.35
CA LYS A 44 -9.01 -21.61 4.04
C LYS A 44 -8.46 -20.20 3.96
N ILE A 45 -7.81 -19.86 2.86
CA ILE A 45 -7.39 -18.49 2.54
C ILE A 45 -8.13 -18.07 1.28
N THR A 46 -8.83 -16.94 1.33
CA THR A 46 -9.52 -16.37 0.18
C THR A 46 -9.07 -14.91 0.00
N VAL A 47 -8.60 -14.58 -1.19
CA VAL A 47 -8.26 -13.21 -1.60
C VAL A 47 -9.42 -12.65 -2.40
N TYR A 48 -9.94 -11.49 -2.00
CA TYR A 48 -10.99 -10.76 -2.69
C TYR A 48 -10.41 -9.50 -3.33
N ASP A 49 -10.72 -9.26 -4.59
CA ASP A 49 -10.36 -8.03 -5.29
C ASP A 49 -11.49 -7.54 -6.18
N VAL A 50 -11.65 -6.22 -6.29
CA VAL A 50 -12.63 -5.58 -7.17
C VAL A 50 -12.21 -5.61 -8.63
N ALA A 51 -10.89 -5.68 -8.90
CA ALA A 51 -10.33 -5.79 -10.24
C ALA A 51 -10.61 -7.17 -10.84
N ASP A 52 -10.51 -7.27 -12.15
CA ASP A 52 -10.64 -8.52 -12.91
C ASP A 52 -9.41 -9.42 -12.80
N LYS A 53 -8.27 -8.87 -12.34
CA LYS A 53 -7.03 -9.60 -12.08
C LYS A 53 -6.32 -9.08 -10.85
N VAL A 54 -5.58 -9.95 -10.16
CA VAL A 54 -4.67 -9.57 -9.09
C VAL A 54 -3.35 -9.05 -9.66
N LEU A 55 -2.57 -8.31 -8.85
CA LEU A 55 -1.26 -7.78 -9.24
C LEU A 55 -1.33 -6.96 -10.54
N SER A 56 -2.33 -6.09 -10.65
CA SER A 56 -2.63 -5.30 -11.86
C SER A 56 -1.47 -4.45 -12.37
N MET A 57 -0.48 -4.17 -11.53
CA MET A 57 0.74 -3.46 -11.89
C MET A 57 1.80 -4.33 -12.62
N PHE A 58 1.60 -5.65 -12.66
CA PHE A 58 2.48 -6.58 -13.35
C PHE A 58 1.94 -6.95 -14.73
N ASP A 59 2.84 -7.38 -15.60
CA ASP A 59 2.50 -8.00 -16.89
C ASP A 59 1.53 -9.20 -16.69
N ASP A 60 0.64 -9.41 -17.65
CA ASP A 60 -0.39 -10.45 -17.58
C ASP A 60 0.19 -11.87 -17.39
N LYS A 61 1.37 -12.15 -17.95
CA LYS A 61 2.04 -13.44 -17.80
C LYS A 61 2.49 -13.67 -16.35
N LEU A 62 2.98 -12.61 -15.68
CA LEU A 62 3.39 -12.68 -14.28
C LEU A 62 2.18 -12.78 -13.34
N SER A 63 1.13 -11.99 -13.60
CA SER A 63 -0.13 -12.09 -12.85
C SER A 63 -0.74 -13.48 -12.97
N LYS A 64 -0.78 -14.04 -14.18
CA LYS A 64 -1.25 -15.41 -14.42
C LYS A 64 -0.39 -16.44 -13.69
N PHE A 65 0.94 -16.31 -13.73
CA PHE A 65 1.83 -17.20 -13.00
C PHE A 65 1.52 -17.22 -11.50
N ALA A 66 1.28 -16.04 -10.89
CA ALA A 66 0.91 -15.92 -9.49
C ALA A 66 -0.45 -16.58 -9.20
N MET A 67 -1.46 -16.34 -10.04
CA MET A 67 -2.79 -16.95 -9.90
C MET A 67 -2.74 -18.48 -10.01
N ASP A 68 -2.03 -19.00 -11.01
CA ASP A 68 -1.85 -20.47 -11.21
C ASP A 68 -1.12 -21.09 -10.01
N LYS A 69 -0.16 -20.37 -9.42
CA LYS A 69 0.56 -20.80 -8.23
C LYS A 69 -0.37 -20.88 -7.03
N PHE A 70 -1.13 -19.85 -6.76
CA PHE A 70 -2.08 -19.79 -5.65
C PHE A 70 -3.17 -20.86 -5.76
N SER A 71 -3.71 -21.08 -6.95
CA SER A 71 -4.68 -22.14 -7.19
C SER A 71 -4.12 -23.53 -6.81
N ARG A 72 -2.87 -23.82 -7.16
CA ARG A 72 -2.20 -25.09 -6.79
C ARG A 72 -1.93 -25.21 -5.29
N GLN A 73 -1.79 -24.10 -4.58
CA GLN A 73 -1.62 -24.06 -3.13
C GLN A 73 -2.96 -24.11 -2.38
N GLY A 74 -4.09 -24.08 -3.08
CA GLY A 74 -5.42 -24.06 -2.45
C GLY A 74 -5.83 -22.69 -1.91
N ILE A 75 -5.13 -21.62 -2.30
CA ILE A 75 -5.55 -20.24 -2.03
C ILE A 75 -6.60 -19.85 -3.07
N ASP A 76 -7.80 -19.49 -2.62
CA ASP A 76 -8.91 -19.08 -3.46
C ASP A 76 -8.78 -17.59 -3.82
N ILE A 77 -8.70 -17.25 -5.11
CA ILE A 77 -8.67 -15.86 -5.59
C ILE A 77 -10.00 -15.53 -6.23
N ARG A 78 -10.68 -14.52 -5.69
CA ARG A 78 -11.97 -14.02 -6.17
C ARG A 78 -11.82 -12.61 -6.68
N THR A 79 -11.59 -12.50 -7.99
CA THR A 79 -11.58 -11.22 -8.71
C THR A 79 -13.00 -10.76 -9.01
N SER A 80 -13.17 -9.47 -9.31
CA SER A 80 -14.47 -8.85 -9.54
C SER A 80 -15.47 -8.99 -8.38
N HIS A 81 -14.95 -9.12 -7.16
CA HIS A 81 -15.75 -9.23 -5.94
C HIS A 81 -15.53 -7.99 -5.06
N HIS A 82 -16.61 -7.24 -4.87
CA HIS A 82 -16.58 -6.04 -4.01
C HIS A 82 -17.02 -6.41 -2.60
N VAL A 83 -16.14 -6.15 -1.62
CA VAL A 83 -16.45 -6.27 -0.20
C VAL A 83 -17.04 -4.95 0.28
N GLU A 84 -18.25 -5.00 0.83
CA GLU A 84 -18.96 -3.81 1.33
C GLU A 84 -18.69 -3.55 2.81
N GLU A 85 -18.68 -4.62 3.62
CA GLU A 85 -18.67 -4.48 5.08
C GLU A 85 -17.93 -5.65 5.72
N LEU A 86 -17.25 -5.34 6.82
CA LEU A 86 -16.76 -6.30 7.79
C LEU A 86 -17.43 -6.02 9.13
N ARG A 87 -18.29 -6.92 9.58
CA ARG A 87 -18.97 -6.79 10.88
C ARG A 87 -18.55 -7.89 11.84
N LYS A 88 -18.63 -7.63 13.12
CA LYS A 88 -18.44 -8.64 14.17
C LYS A 88 -19.65 -9.61 14.19
N GLY A 89 -19.40 -10.87 14.49
CA GLY A 89 -20.40 -11.91 14.56
C GLY A 89 -20.40 -12.87 13.38
N VAL A 90 -21.22 -13.90 13.47
CA VAL A 90 -21.38 -14.93 12.42
C VAL A 90 -22.33 -14.47 11.31
N PRO A 91 -22.27 -15.06 10.10
CA PRO A 91 -23.26 -14.85 9.06
C PRO A 91 -24.68 -15.18 9.53
N ALA A 92 -25.67 -14.45 9.04
CA ALA A 92 -27.07 -14.61 9.44
C ALA A 92 -27.62 -16.05 9.24
N GLU A 93 -27.16 -16.75 8.21
CA GLU A 93 -27.54 -18.15 8.00
C GLU A 93 -26.98 -19.10 9.08
N VAL A 94 -25.76 -18.83 9.55
CA VAL A 94 -25.10 -19.62 10.60
C VAL A 94 -25.74 -19.34 11.96
N GLU A 95 -26.13 -18.11 12.21
CA GLU A 95 -26.84 -17.71 13.43
C GLU A 95 -28.17 -18.43 13.58
N LYS A 96 -28.91 -18.61 12.49
CA LYS A 96 -30.20 -19.34 12.47
C LYS A 96 -30.07 -20.83 12.84
N THR A 97 -28.91 -21.46 12.67
CA THR A 97 -28.70 -22.86 13.03
C THR A 97 -28.59 -23.12 14.52
N GLY A 98 -28.34 -22.08 15.34
CA GLY A 98 -28.15 -22.19 16.78
C GLY A 98 -26.89 -22.95 17.24
N ASP A 99 -26.07 -23.41 16.30
CA ASP A 99 -24.87 -24.23 16.60
C ASP A 99 -23.64 -23.43 17.08
N VAL A 100 -23.78 -22.12 17.24
CA VAL A 100 -22.67 -21.23 17.56
C VAL A 100 -22.72 -20.87 19.05
N LYS A 101 -21.79 -21.42 19.83
CA LYS A 101 -21.68 -21.13 21.28
C LYS A 101 -21.26 -19.70 21.59
N ASP A 102 -20.48 -19.08 20.70
CA ASP A 102 -19.97 -17.71 20.83
C ASP A 102 -19.99 -17.02 19.47
N PRO A 103 -21.13 -16.36 19.11
CA PRO A 103 -21.25 -15.68 17.83
C PRO A 103 -20.25 -14.54 17.66
N ASP A 104 -19.74 -13.96 18.75
CA ASP A 104 -18.80 -12.85 18.73
C ASP A 104 -17.35 -13.26 18.48
N SER A 105 -17.07 -14.56 18.36
CA SER A 105 -15.71 -15.08 18.17
C SER A 105 -15.19 -14.98 16.72
N CYS A 106 -16.04 -14.60 15.77
CA CYS A 106 -15.64 -14.40 14.37
C CYS A 106 -16.23 -13.13 13.77
N TYR A 107 -15.88 -12.87 12.52
CA TYR A 107 -16.37 -11.74 11.75
C TYR A 107 -17.16 -12.25 10.55
N THR A 108 -18.05 -11.41 10.03
CA THR A 108 -18.75 -11.65 8.78
C THR A 108 -18.31 -10.62 7.74
N LEU A 109 -17.83 -11.12 6.63
CA LEU A 109 -17.54 -10.35 5.43
C LEU A 109 -18.77 -10.34 4.55
N LYS A 110 -19.31 -9.15 4.23
CA LYS A 110 -20.45 -8.97 3.35
C LYS A 110 -19.98 -8.52 1.97
N LEU A 111 -20.41 -9.22 0.94
CA LEU A 111 -20.12 -8.90 -0.44
C LEU A 111 -21.28 -8.09 -1.05
N LYS A 112 -21.00 -7.34 -2.12
CA LYS A 112 -21.97 -6.48 -2.81
C LYS A 112 -23.16 -7.27 -3.41
N ASP A 113 -22.96 -8.52 -3.76
CA ASP A 113 -24.02 -9.43 -4.23
C ASP A 113 -24.93 -9.94 -3.11
N GLY A 114 -24.70 -9.52 -1.88
CA GLY A 114 -25.46 -9.91 -0.69
C GLY A 114 -24.95 -11.18 -0.01
N ALA A 115 -23.92 -11.85 -0.54
CA ALA A 115 -23.34 -13.02 0.11
C ALA A 115 -22.60 -12.65 1.40
N GLU A 116 -22.78 -13.47 2.45
CA GLU A 116 -22.09 -13.33 3.73
C GLU A 116 -21.12 -14.50 3.94
N VAL A 117 -19.90 -14.18 4.36
CA VAL A 117 -18.84 -15.15 4.59
C VAL A 117 -18.28 -14.98 6.00
N GLY A 118 -18.40 -16.04 6.82
CA GLY A 118 -17.80 -16.05 8.15
C GLY A 118 -16.27 -16.21 8.09
N VAL A 119 -15.54 -15.35 8.78
CA VAL A 119 -14.07 -15.34 8.79
C VAL A 119 -13.53 -15.17 10.20
N GLY A 120 -12.48 -15.91 10.55
CA GLY A 120 -11.78 -15.74 11.83
C GLY A 120 -10.76 -14.60 11.79
N MET A 121 -10.28 -14.26 10.59
CA MET A 121 -9.36 -13.14 10.35
C MET A 121 -9.67 -12.49 9.01
N CYS A 122 -9.65 -11.16 9.01
CA CYS A 122 -9.70 -10.38 7.78
C CYS A 122 -8.52 -9.41 7.74
N VAL A 123 -7.72 -9.50 6.68
CA VAL A 123 -6.65 -8.55 6.39
C VAL A 123 -7.09 -7.61 5.30
N TRP A 124 -7.23 -6.34 5.64
CA TRP A 124 -7.65 -5.30 4.71
C TRP A 124 -6.44 -4.59 4.14
N SER A 125 -6.08 -4.87 2.89
CA SER A 125 -4.88 -4.34 2.21
C SER A 125 -5.21 -3.45 1.02
N THR A 126 -6.38 -2.78 1.08
CA THR A 126 -6.83 -1.85 0.04
C THR A 126 -6.96 -0.43 0.59
N GLY A 127 -6.86 0.53 -0.33
CA GLY A 127 -7.14 1.94 -0.06
C GLY A 127 -6.04 2.62 0.76
N LEU A 128 -5.53 3.73 0.24
CA LEU A 128 -4.70 4.65 0.98
C LEU A 128 -5.59 5.80 1.47
N MET A 129 -5.44 6.18 2.73
CA MET A 129 -6.16 7.30 3.34
C MET A 129 -5.16 8.28 3.93
N THR A 130 -5.44 9.57 3.80
CA THR A 130 -4.63 10.60 4.43
C THR A 130 -4.66 10.43 5.95
N ASN A 131 -3.49 10.48 6.58
CA ASN A 131 -3.39 10.39 8.03
C ASN A 131 -4.10 11.59 8.67
N PRO A 132 -4.99 11.39 9.67
CA PRO A 132 -5.70 12.49 10.34
C PRO A 132 -4.79 13.55 10.96
N PHE A 133 -3.57 13.20 11.35
CA PHE A 133 -2.57 14.16 11.80
C PHE A 133 -2.20 15.15 10.68
N VAL A 134 -1.94 14.66 9.48
CA VAL A 134 -1.59 15.50 8.32
C VAL A 134 -2.76 16.45 7.96
N GLU A 135 -3.98 15.96 8.04
CA GLU A 135 -5.17 16.74 7.81
C GLU A 135 -5.32 17.86 8.84
N LYS A 136 -5.19 17.55 10.12
CA LYS A 136 -5.27 18.54 11.22
C LYS A 136 -4.12 19.53 11.23
N ALA A 137 -2.89 19.06 11.00
CA ALA A 137 -1.70 19.92 11.04
C ALA A 137 -1.60 20.91 9.86
N LEU A 138 -2.14 20.52 8.71
CA LEU A 138 -2.02 21.29 7.46
C LEU A 138 -3.37 21.70 6.87
N GLY A 139 -4.45 21.63 7.63
CA GLY A 139 -5.81 22.00 7.21
C GLY A 139 -6.18 23.47 7.44
N GLY A 140 -5.32 24.22 8.12
CA GLY A 140 -5.54 25.64 8.38
C GLY A 140 -5.07 26.56 7.26
N SER A 141 -5.53 27.83 7.28
CA SER A 141 -5.00 28.86 6.41
C SER A 141 -3.65 29.39 6.93
N ILE A 142 -2.83 29.84 5.99
CA ILE A 142 -1.49 30.40 6.22
C ILE A 142 -1.52 31.86 5.77
N ALA A 143 -1.28 32.78 6.69
CA ALA A 143 -1.30 34.24 6.37
C ALA A 143 -0.11 34.61 5.48
N HIS A 144 -0.34 35.50 4.53
CA HIS A 144 0.67 36.02 3.59
C HIS A 144 1.89 36.65 4.30
N SER A 145 1.70 37.21 5.47
CA SER A 145 2.77 37.83 6.26
C SER A 145 3.72 36.85 6.94
N GLN A 146 3.48 35.55 6.86
CA GLN A 146 4.38 34.55 7.44
C GLN A 146 5.63 34.40 6.57
N HIS A 147 6.79 34.42 7.22
CA HIS A 147 8.08 34.14 6.57
C HIS A 147 8.12 32.72 6.03
N GLY A 148 8.79 32.51 4.90
CA GLY A 148 9.00 31.17 4.32
C GLY A 148 8.01 30.74 3.25
N ILE A 149 7.27 31.71 2.67
CA ILE A 149 6.47 31.48 1.48
C ILE A 149 7.25 31.96 0.24
N LEU A 150 7.42 31.06 -0.73
CA LEU A 150 8.01 31.33 -2.04
C LEU A 150 6.88 31.51 -3.05
N PHE A 151 6.83 32.67 -3.71
CA PHE A 151 5.85 32.98 -4.74
C PHE A 151 6.38 32.69 -6.14
N GLY A 152 5.52 32.24 -7.04
CA GLY A 152 5.87 32.04 -8.46
C GLY A 152 6.06 33.38 -9.17
N ALA A 153 6.96 33.41 -10.16
CA ALA A 153 7.29 34.63 -10.92
C ALA A 153 6.12 35.21 -11.75
N GLU A 154 5.10 34.44 -12.01
CA GLU A 154 3.95 34.82 -12.85
C GLU A 154 2.72 35.24 -12.02
N THR A 155 2.84 35.25 -10.70
CA THR A 155 1.70 35.54 -9.83
C THR A 155 1.73 37.02 -9.40
N ASP A 156 0.66 37.72 -9.61
CA ASP A 156 0.44 39.01 -8.95
C ASP A 156 0.19 38.72 -7.46
N THR A 157 1.30 38.66 -6.72
CA THR A 157 1.40 38.18 -5.34
C THR A 157 0.67 39.07 -4.32
N GLN A 158 0.14 40.21 -4.76
CA GLN A 158 -0.50 41.20 -3.87
C GLN A 158 -1.96 40.88 -3.55
N THR A 159 -2.56 39.85 -4.14
CA THR A 159 -4.01 39.67 -4.07
C THR A 159 -4.51 38.64 -3.06
N ALA A 160 -3.70 37.69 -2.63
CA ALA A 160 -4.14 36.68 -1.66
C ALA A 160 -3.56 36.98 -0.26
N GLU A 161 -4.43 37.28 0.70
CA GLU A 161 -4.05 37.52 2.10
C GLU A 161 -3.81 36.18 2.87
N GLU A 162 -4.51 35.13 2.47
CA GLU A 162 -4.44 33.80 3.06
C GLU A 162 -4.21 32.70 2.02
N TRP A 163 -3.42 31.73 2.38
CA TRP A 163 -3.06 30.59 1.58
C TRP A 163 -3.43 29.29 2.27
N GLN A 164 -3.65 28.23 1.52
CA GLN A 164 -3.86 26.89 2.03
C GLN A 164 -3.00 25.85 1.29
N VAL A 165 -2.76 24.72 1.94
CA VAL A 165 -1.99 23.64 1.32
C VAL A 165 -2.76 23.07 0.14
N LYS A 166 -2.14 23.08 -1.03
CA LYS A 166 -2.73 22.50 -2.24
C LYS A 166 -2.78 20.98 -2.13
N ARG A 167 -3.97 20.41 -2.35
CA ARG A 167 -4.20 18.96 -2.26
C ARG A 167 -4.72 18.40 -3.58
N ASP A 168 -4.37 17.14 -3.84
CA ASP A 168 -4.95 16.41 -4.94
C ASP A 168 -6.44 16.11 -4.67
N PRO A 169 -7.35 16.52 -5.56
CA PRO A 169 -8.78 16.37 -5.31
C PRO A 169 -9.27 14.92 -5.24
N LYS A 170 -8.51 13.96 -5.79
CA LYS A 170 -8.89 12.53 -5.80
C LYS A 170 -8.40 11.78 -4.57
N SER A 171 -7.14 12.01 -4.19
CA SER A 171 -6.48 11.26 -3.11
C SER A 171 -6.38 12.03 -1.80
N GLY A 172 -6.59 13.35 -1.79
CA GLY A 172 -6.34 14.23 -0.66
C GLY A 172 -4.84 14.43 -0.36
N SER A 173 -3.94 13.85 -1.18
CA SER A 173 -2.50 13.96 -0.99
C SER A 173 -2.00 15.40 -1.14
N ILE A 174 -0.96 15.72 -0.40
CA ILE A 174 -0.29 17.03 -0.48
C ILE A 174 0.39 17.16 -1.84
N ILE A 175 0.12 18.27 -2.55
CA ILE A 175 0.81 18.55 -3.81
C ILE A 175 2.14 19.25 -3.51
N THR A 176 3.22 18.77 -4.14
CA THR A 176 4.56 19.35 -4.03
C THR A 176 5.09 19.83 -5.39
N ASP A 177 6.05 20.75 -5.36
CA ASP A 177 6.86 21.05 -6.53
C ASP A 177 7.88 19.92 -6.83
N ASP A 178 8.74 20.13 -7.82
CA ASP A 178 9.82 19.20 -8.19
C ASP A 178 10.98 19.18 -7.18
N ARG A 179 11.00 20.08 -6.22
CA ARG A 179 11.94 20.12 -5.08
C ARG A 179 11.34 19.57 -3.81
N LEU A 180 10.14 18.98 -3.91
CA LEU A 180 9.36 18.38 -2.81
C LEU A 180 8.83 19.40 -1.79
N ARG A 181 8.85 20.70 -2.10
CA ARG A 181 8.24 21.75 -1.27
C ARG A 181 6.72 21.68 -1.37
N ILE A 182 6.03 21.90 -0.29
CA ILE A 182 4.57 21.91 -0.26
C ILE A 182 4.05 23.08 -1.07
N ARG A 183 3.20 22.80 -2.05
CA ARG A 183 2.50 23.80 -2.85
C ARG A 183 1.35 24.41 -2.07
N LEU A 184 1.16 25.70 -2.29
CA LEU A 184 0.06 26.49 -1.75
C LEU A 184 -0.86 26.97 -2.87
N THR A 185 -2.13 27.15 -2.53
CA THR A 185 -3.15 27.80 -3.34
C THR A 185 -3.81 28.89 -2.51
N PRO A 186 -4.33 30.00 -3.10
CA PRO A 186 -5.12 30.98 -2.36
C PRO A 186 -6.25 30.30 -1.57
N ALA A 187 -6.54 30.77 -0.36
CA ALA A 187 -7.67 30.27 0.42
C ALA A 187 -9.02 30.71 -0.18
N ASP A 188 -9.01 31.80 -0.96
CA ASP A 188 -10.14 32.27 -1.75
C ASP A 188 -10.04 31.71 -3.17
N ASP A 189 -10.96 30.79 -3.50
CA ASP A 189 -11.00 30.09 -4.80
C ASP A 189 -11.23 31.06 -5.99
N SER A 190 -11.65 32.28 -5.76
CA SER A 190 -11.79 33.28 -6.82
C SER A 190 -10.48 33.94 -7.24
N LYS A 191 -9.40 33.68 -6.51
CA LYS A 191 -8.07 34.25 -6.75
C LYS A 191 -7.14 33.23 -7.36
N ASP A 192 -6.40 33.64 -8.37
CA ASP A 192 -5.32 32.85 -8.95
C ASP A 192 -4.00 33.09 -8.22
N GLY A 193 -3.24 32.04 -7.96
CA GLY A 193 -1.93 32.20 -7.35
C GLY A 193 -1.20 30.88 -7.18
N LYS A 194 0.13 30.92 -7.28
CA LYS A 194 1.00 29.77 -7.06
C LYS A 194 2.09 30.14 -6.06
N ALA A 195 2.13 29.43 -4.95
CA ALA A 195 3.17 29.59 -3.95
C ALA A 195 3.65 28.21 -3.43
N ALA A 196 4.74 28.22 -2.68
CA ALA A 196 5.24 27.05 -2.01
C ALA A 196 5.82 27.43 -0.64
N LEU A 197 5.82 26.51 0.30
CA LEU A 197 6.55 26.69 1.56
C LEU A 197 8.03 26.47 1.33
N GLU A 198 8.87 27.44 1.71
CA GLU A 198 10.30 27.43 1.45
C GLU A 198 11.02 26.24 2.11
N ASN A 199 10.71 25.98 3.37
CA ASN A 199 11.43 25.06 4.23
C ASN A 199 10.55 23.89 4.73
N VAL A 200 9.41 23.64 4.09
CA VAL A 200 8.51 22.53 4.44
C VAL A 200 8.34 21.59 3.24
N PHE A 201 8.68 20.33 3.46
CA PHE A 201 8.73 19.31 2.43
C PHE A 201 7.73 18.19 2.73
N ALA A 202 7.18 17.58 1.69
CA ALA A 202 6.35 16.39 1.80
C ALA A 202 6.80 15.30 0.82
N LEU A 203 6.88 14.07 1.30
CA LEU A 203 7.31 12.91 0.51
C LEU A 203 6.69 11.62 1.05
N GLY A 204 6.73 10.54 0.26
CA GLY A 204 6.05 9.28 0.57
C GLY A 204 4.60 9.29 0.11
N ASP A 205 3.79 8.40 0.69
CA ASP A 205 2.42 8.14 0.26
C ASP A 205 1.45 9.32 0.51
N CYS A 206 1.82 10.24 1.42
CA CYS A 206 1.03 11.43 1.71
C CYS A 206 1.18 12.56 0.68
N ALA A 207 2.10 12.44 -0.29
CA ALA A 207 2.45 13.53 -1.18
C ALA A 207 2.63 13.11 -2.65
N VAL A 208 2.10 13.92 -3.56
CA VAL A 208 2.24 13.79 -5.00
C VAL A 208 2.92 15.03 -5.58
N MET A 209 3.72 14.85 -6.64
CA MET A 209 4.32 15.99 -7.35
C MET A 209 3.36 16.55 -8.37
N GLU A 210 3.30 17.88 -8.49
CA GLU A 210 2.37 18.60 -9.37
C GLU A 210 2.47 18.15 -10.84
N ASN A 211 3.70 17.97 -11.33
CA ASN A 211 3.98 17.69 -12.75
C ASN A 211 4.43 16.24 -13.04
N SER A 212 4.42 15.37 -12.03
CA SER A 212 4.94 14.00 -12.18
C SER A 212 4.22 13.05 -11.22
N MET A 213 3.41 12.18 -11.77
CA MET A 213 2.67 11.19 -10.98
C MET A 213 3.50 9.92 -10.84
N TYR A 214 4.13 9.74 -9.70
CA TYR A 214 4.84 8.51 -9.34
C TYR A 214 3.97 7.62 -8.44
N PRO A 215 4.12 6.30 -8.49
CA PRO A 215 3.35 5.40 -7.64
C PRO A 215 3.71 5.59 -6.15
N ALA A 216 2.71 5.42 -5.28
CA ALA A 216 2.90 5.44 -3.82
C ALA A 216 3.60 4.15 -3.38
N THR A 217 4.92 4.13 -3.44
CA THR A 217 5.77 2.99 -3.10
C THR A 217 6.95 3.40 -2.23
N ALA A 218 7.43 2.47 -1.41
CA ALA A 218 8.64 2.65 -0.61
C ALA A 218 9.88 3.00 -1.48
N GLN A 219 9.91 2.54 -2.72
CA GLN A 219 10.99 2.85 -3.66
C GLN A 219 11.01 4.34 -4.01
N VAL A 220 9.86 4.93 -4.34
CA VAL A 220 9.73 6.36 -4.62
C VAL A 220 10.05 7.18 -3.38
N ALA A 221 9.48 6.81 -2.23
CA ALA A 221 9.71 7.50 -0.96
C ALA A 221 11.20 7.52 -0.58
N SER A 222 11.89 6.39 -0.68
CA SER A 222 13.32 6.25 -0.38
C SER A 222 14.20 7.09 -1.33
N GLN A 223 13.88 7.14 -2.62
CA GLN A 223 14.62 7.96 -3.58
C GLN A 223 14.40 9.45 -3.33
N LYS A 224 13.14 9.88 -3.07
CA LYS A 224 12.84 11.27 -2.68
C LYS A 224 13.59 11.70 -1.43
N ALA A 225 13.56 10.87 -0.38
CA ALA A 225 14.25 11.14 0.89
C ALA A 225 15.78 11.27 0.70
N THR A 226 16.36 10.33 -0.05
CA THR A 226 17.81 10.35 -0.34
C THR A 226 18.22 11.57 -1.17
N TRP A 227 17.40 11.92 -2.16
CA TRP A 227 17.64 13.09 -3.00
C TRP A 227 17.55 14.36 -2.17
N LEU A 228 16.48 14.55 -1.39
CA LEU A 228 16.28 15.74 -0.56
C LEU A 228 17.42 15.93 0.46
N ALA A 229 17.78 14.87 1.18
CA ALA A 229 18.87 14.91 2.14
C ALA A 229 20.21 15.34 1.49
N LYS A 230 20.50 14.82 0.29
CA LYS A 230 21.71 15.20 -0.46
C LYS A 230 21.69 16.66 -0.89
N ARG A 231 20.53 17.18 -1.35
CA ARG A 231 20.41 18.59 -1.77
C ARG A 231 20.54 19.53 -0.59
N LEU A 232 19.86 19.24 0.52
CA LEU A 232 19.95 20.04 1.75
C LEU A 232 21.39 20.08 2.28
N ASN A 233 22.08 18.93 2.35
CA ASN A 233 23.47 18.86 2.83
C ASN A 233 24.45 19.64 1.93
N LYS A 234 24.15 19.75 0.64
CA LYS A 234 24.99 20.51 -0.31
C LYS A 234 24.61 21.99 -0.41
N GLY A 235 23.46 22.39 0.09
CA GLY A 235 22.92 23.73 -0.08
C GLY A 235 22.56 24.06 -1.55
N ASP A 236 22.24 23.04 -2.37
CA ASP A 236 22.01 23.19 -3.81
C ASP A 236 20.60 22.75 -4.24
N LEU A 237 19.62 22.90 -3.34
CA LEU A 237 18.22 22.44 -3.53
C LEU A 237 17.57 23.03 -4.81
N ASP A 238 17.92 24.27 -5.16
CA ASP A 238 17.31 24.99 -6.29
C ASP A 238 17.93 24.67 -7.65
N THR A 239 18.97 23.86 -7.70
CA THR A 239 19.69 23.59 -8.98
C THR A 239 18.94 22.63 -9.90
N ASN A 240 18.42 21.52 -9.34
CA ASN A 240 17.74 20.48 -10.12
C ASN A 240 16.55 19.90 -9.34
N GLY A 241 15.45 19.63 -10.03
CA GLY A 241 14.30 18.91 -9.46
C GLY A 241 14.57 17.41 -9.26
N PHE A 242 13.69 16.77 -8.48
CA PHE A 242 13.70 15.32 -8.29
C PHE A 242 13.28 14.59 -9.56
N SER A 243 14.01 13.55 -9.90
CA SER A 243 13.64 12.60 -10.95
C SER A 243 13.68 11.17 -10.40
N TYR A 244 12.62 10.41 -10.62
CA TYR A 244 12.48 9.03 -10.21
C TYR A 244 13.14 8.08 -11.20
N ARG A 245 13.89 7.12 -10.69
CA ARG A 245 14.42 5.99 -11.45
C ARG A 245 13.65 4.73 -11.08
N ASP A 246 12.89 4.21 -12.03
CA ASP A 246 12.19 2.95 -11.83
C ASP A 246 13.20 1.78 -11.82
N LEU A 247 13.23 1.04 -10.71
CA LEU A 247 14.06 -0.16 -10.53
C LEU A 247 13.26 -1.45 -10.74
N GLY A 248 12.01 -1.33 -11.16
CA GLY A 248 11.08 -2.44 -11.33
C GLY A 248 10.27 -2.75 -10.06
N VAL A 249 9.43 -3.75 -10.18
CA VAL A 249 8.53 -4.23 -9.12
C VAL A 249 8.74 -5.71 -8.88
N MET A 250 8.56 -6.14 -7.63
CA MET A 250 8.72 -7.53 -7.22
C MET A 250 7.60 -7.91 -6.26
N ALA A 251 7.17 -9.18 -6.29
CA ALA A 251 6.24 -9.72 -5.30
C ALA A 251 6.56 -11.19 -5.00
N TYR A 252 6.51 -11.56 -3.73
CA TYR A 252 6.58 -12.95 -3.28
C TYR A 252 5.23 -13.65 -3.54
N VAL A 253 5.29 -14.90 -4.02
CA VAL A 253 4.08 -15.67 -4.38
C VAL A 253 4.06 -17.07 -3.74
N GLY A 254 4.81 -17.24 -2.66
CA GLY A 254 4.81 -18.45 -1.83
C GLY A 254 5.72 -19.57 -2.32
N ASN A 255 6.06 -20.46 -1.40
CA ASN A 255 6.85 -21.68 -1.63
C ASN A 255 8.12 -21.39 -2.45
N TRP A 256 8.93 -20.44 -1.95
CA TRP A 256 10.25 -20.07 -2.54
C TRP A 256 10.15 -19.54 -3.99
N ASN A 257 9.04 -18.88 -4.34
CA ASN A 257 8.87 -18.27 -5.63
C ASN A 257 8.50 -16.79 -5.50
N ALA A 258 8.95 -15.99 -6.43
CA ALA A 258 8.59 -14.60 -6.60
C ALA A 258 8.38 -14.27 -8.09
N ILE A 259 7.85 -13.09 -8.33
CA ILE A 259 7.79 -12.47 -9.65
C ILE A 259 8.52 -11.15 -9.59
N MET A 260 9.18 -10.80 -10.69
CA MET A 260 9.87 -9.53 -10.86
C MET A 260 9.66 -9.01 -12.28
N GLN A 261 9.38 -7.73 -12.38
CA GLN A 261 9.28 -6.99 -13.64
C GLN A 261 10.16 -5.75 -13.58
N SER A 262 10.99 -5.55 -14.58
CA SER A 262 11.85 -4.38 -14.72
C SER A 262 12.00 -3.99 -16.19
N GLY A 263 12.59 -2.83 -16.46
CA GLY A 263 12.92 -2.43 -17.85
C GLY A 263 13.85 -3.41 -18.59
N GLY A 264 14.52 -4.32 -17.87
CA GLY A 264 15.38 -5.37 -18.45
C GLY A 264 14.67 -6.70 -18.74
N GLY A 265 13.36 -6.83 -18.38
CA GLY A 265 12.56 -8.02 -18.61
C GLY A 265 11.84 -8.55 -17.38
N ASN A 266 11.14 -9.66 -17.59
CA ASN A 266 10.31 -10.33 -16.59
C ASN A 266 10.96 -11.64 -16.15
N ILE A 267 11.05 -11.88 -14.85
CA ILE A 267 11.49 -13.14 -14.25
C ILE A 267 10.48 -13.63 -13.22
N SER A 268 10.37 -14.97 -13.12
CA SER A 268 9.51 -15.62 -12.14
C SER A 268 10.15 -16.87 -11.57
N GLY A 269 9.60 -17.39 -10.48
CA GLY A 269 10.07 -18.60 -9.84
C GLY A 269 11.20 -18.36 -8.83
N ARG A 270 12.05 -19.41 -8.62
CA ARG A 270 13.10 -19.40 -7.59
C ARG A 270 14.18 -18.35 -7.82
N VAL A 271 14.53 -18.06 -9.09
CA VAL A 271 15.52 -17.03 -9.42
C VAL A 271 14.99 -15.64 -9.01
N ALA A 272 13.74 -15.34 -9.33
CA ALA A 272 13.10 -14.09 -8.89
C ALA A 272 13.04 -14.00 -7.35
N TRP A 273 12.80 -15.13 -6.67
CA TRP A 273 12.79 -15.19 -5.21
C TRP A 273 14.18 -14.89 -4.61
N LEU A 274 15.26 -15.42 -5.15
CA LEU A 274 16.62 -15.06 -4.70
C LEU A 274 16.91 -13.59 -4.86
N VAL A 275 16.50 -12.98 -5.97
CA VAL A 275 16.65 -11.53 -6.21
C VAL A 275 15.81 -10.74 -5.22
N TRP A 276 14.54 -11.13 -5.01
CA TRP A 276 13.62 -10.52 -4.05
C TRP A 276 14.22 -10.55 -2.65
N ARG A 277 14.67 -11.72 -2.19
CA ARG A 277 15.28 -11.92 -0.88
C ARG A 277 16.53 -11.07 -0.68
N GLY A 278 17.43 -11.05 -1.66
CA GLY A 278 18.64 -10.23 -1.66
C GLY A 278 18.35 -8.74 -1.62
N ALA A 279 17.34 -8.27 -2.35
CA ALA A 279 16.94 -6.87 -2.36
C ALA A 279 16.39 -6.41 -1.00
N TYR A 280 15.52 -7.20 -0.36
CA TYR A 280 15.01 -6.88 0.97
C TYR A 280 16.09 -6.94 2.04
N LEU A 281 17.00 -7.92 1.98
CA LEU A 281 18.14 -8.00 2.88
C LEU A 281 19.06 -6.78 2.74
N ALA A 282 19.38 -6.38 1.52
CA ALA A 282 20.23 -5.23 1.25
C ALA A 282 19.62 -3.91 1.74
N LYS A 283 18.29 -3.79 1.71
CA LYS A 283 17.54 -2.61 2.18
C LYS A 283 17.28 -2.61 3.70
N SER A 284 17.60 -3.69 4.40
CA SER A 284 17.49 -3.74 5.86
C SER A 284 18.39 -2.70 6.52
N VAL A 285 17.80 -1.86 7.39
CA VAL A 285 18.48 -0.68 7.93
C VAL A 285 19.51 -1.03 9.00
N SER A 286 19.27 -2.07 9.81
CA SER A 286 20.18 -2.42 10.91
C SER A 286 21.02 -3.66 10.62
N TRP A 287 22.25 -3.67 11.11
CA TRP A 287 23.12 -4.85 11.08
C TRP A 287 22.50 -6.06 11.78
N ARG A 288 21.77 -5.82 12.87
CA ARG A 288 21.02 -6.86 13.58
C ARG A 288 20.03 -7.56 12.64
N ASN A 289 19.23 -6.81 11.90
CA ASN A 289 18.26 -7.36 10.96
C ASN A 289 18.95 -8.08 9.79
N ARG A 290 20.06 -7.55 9.28
CA ARG A 290 20.84 -8.21 8.21
C ARG A 290 21.39 -9.57 8.61
N ILE A 291 21.59 -9.81 9.89
CA ILE A 291 22.05 -11.11 10.43
C ILE A 291 20.86 -11.99 10.78
N LEU A 292 19.85 -11.45 11.49
CA LEU A 292 18.72 -12.25 11.99
C LEU A 292 17.76 -12.67 10.87
N ILE A 293 17.48 -11.80 9.92
CA ILE A 293 16.56 -12.13 8.82
C ILE A 293 16.97 -13.40 8.06
N PRO A 294 18.23 -13.61 7.62
CA PRO A 294 18.63 -14.86 6.98
C PRO A 294 18.56 -16.11 7.87
N ILE A 295 18.62 -15.94 9.19
CA ILE A 295 18.55 -17.06 10.14
C ILE A 295 17.10 -17.54 10.31
N TYR A 296 16.15 -16.61 10.28
CA TYR A 296 14.72 -16.90 10.46
C TYR A 296 13.96 -17.13 9.15
N TRP A 297 14.65 -16.96 8.03
CA TRP A 297 14.04 -17.15 6.71
C TRP A 297 14.02 -18.60 6.27
#